data_02962d7ac646dcb12c4bdc807d07dbc3
#
_entry.id   02962d7ac646dcb12c4bdc807d07dbc3
#
_cell.length_a   1.000
_cell.length_b   1.000
_cell.length_c   1.000
_cell.angle_alpha   90.00
_cell.angle_beta   90.00
_cell.angle_gamma   90.00
#
_symmetry.space_group_name_H-M   'P 1'
#
loop_
_entity.id
_entity.type
_entity.pdbx_description
1 polymer ?
#
loop_
_entity_poly.entity_id
_entity_poly.type
_entity_poly.pdbx_seq_one_letter_code
_entity_poly.pdbx_strand_id
1 'polypeptide(L)'
;MKAWKIIWNRLTQLHRNTCRRFYRRVRCTLLFFMVKFQWFSLEKRVKYKIDEKKMEGEYMRLHFTKMEGLGNDYVYVNCFKEKVEHPSELAVRVSDRHFGIGSDGLILIKPSDVADFKMDMYNADGTQSEMCGNGIRCVGKYVYDYGLTDKTSVSIETLAGIKYLEFTLGDEEKNGRRTVNLVRVNMGAPILTPEEVPVKLPEAGNLVKDYPITVAGKEYRITCVSMGNPHCVSFVDDVENFPLEEVGPQFENNPIFPNRVNAEFVELVSPTYAKMRVWERGTGETLACGTGTCATAVACILNGRTEDEVTVKLLGGELIIRWDRDENIVYMTGPAKVVFDGEIEV
;
A
#
# COMPACT_ATOMS: atom_id res chain seq x y z
N MET A 1 -9.53 -50.07 -77.08
CA MET A 1 -8.36 -49.14 -76.82
C MET A 1 -8.65 -47.66 -77.02
N LYS A 2 -9.53 -47.23 -77.92
CA LYS A 2 -9.79 -45.76 -78.11
C LYS A 2 -10.52 -45.08 -76.96
N ALA A 3 -11.40 -45.76 -76.21
CA ALA A 3 -12.16 -45.17 -75.13
C ALA A 3 -11.30 -44.84 -73.91
N TRP A 4 -10.27 -45.61 -73.56
CA TRP A 4 -9.36 -45.39 -72.44
C TRP A 4 -8.43 -44.22 -72.68
N LYS A 5 -8.06 -43.95 -73.92
CA LYS A 5 -7.19 -42.80 -74.25
C LYS A 5 -7.91 -41.46 -74.08
N ILE A 6 -9.22 -41.43 -74.33
CA ILE A 6 -10.04 -40.21 -74.11
C ILE A 6 -10.25 -39.94 -72.63
N ILE A 7 -10.49 -40.99 -71.84
CA ILE A 7 -10.67 -40.85 -70.40
C ILE A 7 -9.36 -40.37 -69.71
N TRP A 8 -8.22 -40.98 -70.12
CA TRP A 8 -6.91 -40.61 -69.61
C TRP A 8 -6.54 -39.16 -69.92
N ASN A 9 -6.79 -38.68 -71.13
CA ASN A 9 -6.53 -37.33 -71.52
C ASN A 9 -7.44 -36.30 -70.78
N ARG A 10 -8.68 -36.66 -70.48
CA ARG A 10 -9.58 -35.81 -69.66
C ARG A 10 -9.15 -35.76 -68.23
N LEU A 11 -8.75 -36.88 -67.62
CA LEU A 11 -8.25 -36.92 -66.24
C LEU A 11 -6.95 -36.15 -66.07
N THR A 12 -6.02 -36.27 -67.01
CA THR A 12 -4.74 -35.51 -66.96
C THR A 12 -4.95 -34.01 -67.17
N GLN A 13 -5.97 -33.61 -67.96
CA GLN A 13 -6.30 -32.22 -68.15
C GLN A 13 -7.04 -31.59 -66.93
N LEU A 14 -7.90 -32.36 -66.25
CA LEU A 14 -8.50 -31.97 -65.00
C LEU A 14 -7.43 -31.86 -63.89
N HIS A 15 -6.51 -32.82 -63.81
CA HIS A 15 -5.44 -32.77 -62.82
C HIS A 15 -4.51 -31.60 -63.00
N ARG A 16 -4.15 -31.24 -64.24
CA ARG A 16 -3.34 -30.04 -64.54
C ARG A 16 -4.06 -28.73 -64.21
N ASN A 17 -5.37 -28.64 -64.40
CA ASN A 17 -6.15 -27.46 -64.09
C ASN A 17 -6.37 -27.32 -62.58
N THR A 18 -6.56 -28.42 -61.85
CA THR A 18 -6.70 -28.42 -60.39
C THR A 18 -5.38 -28.09 -59.71
N CYS A 19 -4.24 -28.65 -60.14
CA CYS A 19 -2.93 -28.28 -59.63
C CYS A 19 -2.56 -26.81 -59.92
N ARG A 20 -2.89 -26.28 -61.13
CA ARG A 20 -2.66 -24.85 -61.42
C ARG A 20 -3.50 -23.93 -60.57
N ARG A 21 -4.76 -24.28 -60.26
CA ARG A 21 -5.61 -23.49 -59.33
C ARG A 21 -5.12 -23.61 -57.91
N PHE A 22 -4.69 -24.80 -57.45
CA PHE A 22 -4.13 -25.00 -56.15
C PHE A 22 -2.80 -24.23 -55.96
N TYR A 23 -1.90 -24.31 -56.92
CA TYR A 23 -0.62 -23.61 -56.91
C TYR A 23 -0.80 -22.08 -56.94
N ARG A 24 -1.76 -21.53 -57.69
CA ARG A 24 -2.09 -20.10 -57.65
C ARG A 24 -2.67 -19.68 -56.32
N ARG A 25 -3.55 -20.48 -55.71
CA ARG A 25 -4.10 -20.17 -54.37
C ARG A 25 -3.00 -20.23 -53.28
N VAL A 26 -2.15 -21.24 -53.29
CA VAL A 26 -1.06 -21.38 -52.33
C VAL A 26 -0.06 -20.26 -52.50
N ARG A 27 0.28 -19.87 -53.73
CA ARG A 27 1.19 -18.73 -53.98
C ARG A 27 0.60 -17.38 -53.55
N CYS A 28 -0.68 -17.13 -53.75
CA CYS A 28 -1.34 -15.94 -53.26
C CYS A 28 -1.44 -15.94 -51.73
N THR A 29 -1.71 -17.08 -51.09
CA THR A 29 -1.80 -17.18 -49.64
C THR A 29 -0.40 -17.00 -48.99
N LEU A 30 0.65 -17.60 -49.58
CA LEU A 30 2.02 -17.42 -49.13
C LEU A 30 2.52 -15.98 -49.34
N LEU A 31 2.19 -15.34 -50.48
CA LEU A 31 2.51 -13.93 -50.71
C LEU A 31 1.77 -13.03 -49.71
N PHE A 32 0.51 -13.33 -49.42
CA PHE A 32 -0.27 -12.59 -48.42
C PHE A 32 0.27 -12.75 -46.99
N PHE A 33 0.73 -13.98 -46.65
CA PHE A 33 1.42 -14.23 -45.38
C PHE A 33 2.79 -13.55 -45.31
N MET A 34 3.57 -13.58 -46.38
CA MET A 34 4.89 -12.91 -46.43
C MET A 34 4.75 -11.39 -46.36
N VAL A 35 3.76 -10.81 -47.05
CA VAL A 35 3.50 -9.36 -47.00
C VAL A 35 2.98 -8.97 -45.61
N LYS A 36 2.08 -9.78 -45.00
CA LYS A 36 1.65 -9.55 -43.61
C LYS A 36 2.81 -9.68 -42.60
N PHE A 37 3.70 -10.66 -42.80
CA PHE A 37 4.85 -10.86 -41.93
C PHE A 37 5.90 -9.75 -42.09
N GLN A 38 6.12 -9.26 -43.31
CA GLN A 38 6.96 -8.08 -43.53
C GLN A 38 6.33 -6.80 -43.00
N TRP A 39 5.01 -6.64 -43.13
CA TRP A 39 4.29 -5.48 -42.58
C TRP A 39 4.32 -5.47 -41.06
N PHE A 40 4.06 -6.64 -40.44
CA PHE A 40 4.14 -6.81 -38.99
C PHE A 40 5.57 -6.61 -38.44
N SER A 41 6.59 -7.03 -39.24
CA SER A 41 8.01 -6.78 -38.91
C SER A 41 8.38 -5.31 -39.09
N LEU A 42 7.82 -4.62 -40.12
CA LEU A 42 8.03 -3.19 -40.33
C LEU A 42 7.32 -2.36 -39.26
N GLU A 43 6.09 -2.72 -38.89
CA GLU A 43 5.31 -2.06 -37.85
C GLU A 43 6.00 -2.21 -36.47
N LYS A 44 6.52 -3.41 -36.14
CA LYS A 44 7.35 -3.62 -34.96
C LYS A 44 8.65 -2.79 -35.03
N ARG A 45 9.36 -2.77 -36.17
CA ARG A 45 10.59 -1.98 -36.31
C ARG A 45 10.33 -0.48 -36.26
N VAL A 46 9.21 -0.01 -36.80
CA VAL A 46 8.81 1.41 -36.70
C VAL A 46 8.39 1.74 -35.27
N LYS A 47 7.65 0.84 -34.57
CA LYS A 47 7.30 0.99 -33.17
C LYS A 47 8.53 0.95 -32.27
N TYR A 48 9.46 0.00 -32.49
CA TYR A 48 10.74 -0.04 -31.81
C TYR A 48 11.60 1.22 -32.08
N LYS A 49 11.67 1.72 -33.31
CA LYS A 49 12.40 2.97 -33.63
C LYS A 49 11.71 4.23 -33.08
N ILE A 50 10.37 4.22 -32.94
CA ILE A 50 9.65 5.32 -32.29
C ILE A 50 9.87 5.26 -30.78
N ASP A 51 9.93 4.05 -30.19
CA ASP A 51 10.26 3.86 -28.78
C ASP A 51 11.74 4.18 -28.51
N GLU A 52 12.69 3.79 -29.41
CA GLU A 52 14.09 4.20 -29.31
C GLU A 52 14.28 5.73 -29.42
N LYS A 53 13.56 6.44 -30.30
CA LYS A 53 13.59 7.91 -30.35
C LYS A 53 12.91 8.59 -29.17
N LYS A 54 11.95 7.93 -28.51
CA LYS A 54 11.42 8.37 -27.22
C LYS A 54 12.37 8.05 -26.06
N MET A 55 13.28 7.10 -26.22
CA MET A 55 14.28 6.72 -25.23
C MET A 55 15.59 7.53 -25.34
N GLU A 56 15.75 8.44 -26.32
CA GLU A 56 16.79 9.49 -26.32
C GLU A 56 16.41 10.74 -25.50
N GLY A 57 15.32 10.68 -24.69
CA GLY A 57 15.10 11.61 -23.60
C GLY A 57 16.15 11.34 -22.52
N GLU A 58 16.86 12.37 -22.08
CA GLU A 58 17.79 12.32 -20.96
C GLU A 58 17.18 11.48 -19.84
N TYR A 59 17.75 10.28 -19.59
CA TYR A 59 17.42 9.50 -18.40
C TYR A 59 17.75 10.36 -17.19
N MET A 60 16.73 10.80 -16.50
CA MET A 60 16.92 11.58 -15.29
C MET A 60 17.30 10.62 -14.17
N ARG A 61 18.45 10.82 -13.55
CA ARG A 61 18.83 10.10 -12.34
C ARG A 61 18.05 10.69 -11.18
N LEU A 62 17.32 9.85 -10.48
CA LEU A 62 16.52 10.20 -9.32
C LEU A 62 17.16 9.60 -8.07
N HIS A 63 17.55 10.45 -7.12
CA HIS A 63 18.01 9.99 -5.81
C HIS A 63 16.83 9.66 -4.91
N PHE A 64 16.92 8.57 -4.22
CA PHE A 64 15.89 8.12 -3.29
C PHE A 64 16.50 7.53 -2.01
N THR A 65 15.68 7.46 -0.97
CA THR A 65 15.95 6.70 0.25
C THR A 65 14.87 5.64 0.43
N LYS A 66 15.28 4.39 0.62
CA LYS A 66 14.39 3.31 1.03
C LYS A 66 14.27 3.34 2.54
N MET A 67 13.05 3.45 3.07
CA MET A 67 12.80 3.43 4.51
C MET A 67 11.63 2.50 4.84
N GLU A 68 11.59 2.04 6.09
CA GLU A 68 10.51 1.22 6.62
C GLU A 68 10.05 1.70 8.01
N GLY A 69 8.76 1.50 8.28
CA GLY A 69 8.16 1.65 9.59
C GLY A 69 7.42 0.37 9.95
N LEU A 70 8.05 -0.49 10.76
CA LEU A 70 7.52 -1.80 11.17
C LEU A 70 7.21 -2.74 9.98
N GLY A 71 8.11 -2.77 8.97
CA GLY A 71 7.99 -3.62 7.79
C GLY A 71 7.13 -3.03 6.66
N ASN A 72 6.41 -1.95 6.90
CA ASN A 72 5.74 -1.19 5.84
C ASN A 72 6.75 -0.25 5.19
N ASP A 73 7.12 -0.52 3.94
CA ASP A 73 8.31 0.02 3.28
C ASP A 73 7.97 0.88 2.07
N TYR A 74 8.56 2.08 2.01
CA TYR A 74 8.36 3.03 0.91
C TYR A 74 9.69 3.50 0.30
N VAL A 75 9.59 3.98 -0.95
CA VAL A 75 10.64 4.79 -1.59
C VAL A 75 10.35 6.25 -1.26
N TYR A 76 11.32 6.96 -0.70
CA TYR A 76 11.22 8.38 -0.33
C TYR A 76 12.04 9.23 -1.28
N VAL A 77 11.44 10.28 -1.83
CA VAL A 77 12.11 11.23 -2.72
C VAL A 77 12.05 12.63 -2.12
N ASN A 78 13.21 13.26 -2.01
CA ASN A 78 13.36 14.61 -1.51
C ASN A 78 13.14 15.65 -2.63
N CYS A 79 11.92 16.14 -2.75
CA CYS A 79 11.53 17.11 -3.77
C CYS A 79 12.02 18.56 -3.51
N PHE A 80 12.86 18.79 -2.49
CA PHE A 80 13.67 20.01 -2.40
C PHE A 80 14.88 19.97 -3.34
N LYS A 81 15.27 18.76 -3.79
CA LYS A 81 16.41 18.51 -4.69
C LYS A 81 15.99 17.87 -6.00
N GLU A 82 14.95 17.04 -5.96
CA GLU A 82 14.50 16.23 -7.08
C GLU A 82 13.16 16.74 -7.62
N LYS A 83 12.97 16.67 -8.94
CA LYS A 83 11.70 16.99 -9.59
C LYS A 83 11.01 15.71 -10.05
N VAL A 84 9.79 15.48 -9.61
CA VAL A 84 8.97 14.34 -10.01
C VAL A 84 7.73 14.88 -10.74
N GLU A 85 7.62 14.63 -12.04
CA GLU A 85 6.51 15.15 -12.88
C GLU A 85 5.32 14.21 -12.91
N HIS A 86 5.55 12.88 -12.92
CA HIS A 86 4.51 11.84 -13.01
C HIS A 86 4.58 10.88 -11.82
N PRO A 87 4.22 11.33 -10.59
CA PRO A 87 4.43 10.54 -9.38
C PRO A 87 3.65 9.23 -9.34
N SER A 88 2.46 9.18 -9.94
CA SER A 88 1.63 7.97 -10.03
C SER A 88 2.31 6.86 -10.85
N GLU A 89 2.83 7.22 -12.02
CA GLU A 89 3.56 6.28 -12.90
C GLU A 89 4.89 5.85 -12.28
N LEU A 90 5.59 6.80 -11.64
CA LEU A 90 6.83 6.54 -10.91
C LEU A 90 6.58 5.56 -9.77
N ALA A 91 5.50 5.74 -8.99
CA ALA A 91 5.15 4.85 -7.90
C ALA A 91 4.99 3.39 -8.35
N VAL A 92 4.26 3.16 -9.45
CA VAL A 92 4.10 1.81 -10.03
C VAL A 92 5.46 1.22 -10.42
N ARG A 93 6.32 2.02 -11.08
CA ARG A 93 7.60 1.57 -11.55
C ARG A 93 8.57 1.23 -10.41
N VAL A 94 8.72 2.12 -9.43
CA VAL A 94 9.70 1.93 -8.35
C VAL A 94 9.24 0.90 -7.32
N SER A 95 7.92 0.69 -7.19
CA SER A 95 7.37 -0.26 -6.23
C SER A 95 7.44 -1.71 -6.68
N ASP A 96 7.62 -1.98 -7.98
CA ASP A 96 7.78 -3.34 -8.48
C ASP A 96 8.97 -4.03 -7.79
N ARG A 97 8.70 -5.16 -7.10
CA ARG A 97 9.71 -5.89 -6.31
C ARG A 97 10.66 -6.73 -7.15
N HIS A 98 10.42 -6.85 -8.47
CA HIS A 98 11.24 -7.64 -9.40
C HIS A 98 11.98 -6.77 -10.41
N PHE A 99 11.36 -5.66 -10.84
CA PHE A 99 11.90 -4.81 -11.92
C PHE A 99 12.14 -3.36 -11.48
N GLY A 100 11.72 -2.99 -10.27
CA GLY A 100 11.96 -1.70 -9.64
C GLY A 100 12.84 -1.79 -8.41
N ILE A 101 12.66 -0.85 -7.48
CA ILE A 101 13.32 -0.85 -6.16
C ILE A 101 12.61 -1.86 -5.23
N GLY A 102 11.31 -2.04 -5.42
CA GLY A 102 10.43 -2.84 -4.58
C GLY A 102 9.99 -2.12 -3.31
N SER A 103 8.69 -1.87 -3.17
CA SER A 103 8.12 -1.16 -2.01
C SER A 103 6.60 -1.27 -1.98
N ASP A 104 5.99 -0.82 -0.90
CA ASP A 104 4.54 -0.65 -0.79
C ASP A 104 4.06 0.63 -1.49
N GLY A 105 4.99 1.50 -1.90
CA GLY A 105 4.67 2.72 -2.63
C GLY A 105 5.79 3.76 -2.64
N LEU A 106 5.42 4.98 -3.02
CA LEU A 106 6.28 6.14 -3.15
C LEU A 106 5.80 7.27 -2.23
N ILE A 107 6.72 7.91 -1.50
CA ILE A 107 6.45 9.11 -0.72
C ILE A 107 7.35 10.25 -1.21
N LEU A 108 6.73 11.37 -1.55
CA LEU A 108 7.40 12.60 -1.93
C LEU A 108 7.41 13.56 -0.74
N ILE A 109 8.61 14.00 -0.34
CA ILE A 109 8.82 15.01 0.69
C ILE A 109 8.99 16.36 -0.01
N LYS A 110 8.01 17.25 0.16
CA LYS A 110 7.87 18.51 -0.57
C LYS A 110 7.90 19.74 0.37
N PRO A 111 8.18 20.93 -0.17
CA PRO A 111 7.85 22.16 0.54
C PRO A 111 6.34 22.32 0.74
N SER A 112 5.93 23.01 1.80
CA SER A 112 4.55 23.37 2.10
C SER A 112 4.43 24.87 2.36
N ASP A 113 3.28 25.45 2.00
CA ASP A 113 2.95 26.85 2.31
C ASP A 113 2.24 26.99 3.67
N VAL A 114 1.80 25.86 4.27
CA VAL A 114 0.95 25.84 5.48
C VAL A 114 1.52 25.02 6.62
N ALA A 115 2.61 24.28 6.39
CA ALA A 115 3.30 23.44 7.36
C ALA A 115 4.82 23.50 7.14
N ASP A 116 5.61 22.85 8.01
CA ASP A 116 7.06 22.78 7.81
C ASP A 116 7.42 21.97 6.56
N PHE A 117 6.67 20.90 6.28
CA PHE A 117 6.85 20.03 5.13
C PHE A 117 5.50 19.51 4.62
N LYS A 118 5.52 18.93 3.40
CA LYS A 118 4.40 18.23 2.80
C LYS A 118 4.78 16.80 2.43
N MET A 119 3.89 15.87 2.71
CA MET A 119 3.96 14.48 2.33
C MET A 119 2.90 14.18 1.28
N ASP A 120 3.31 13.86 0.05
CA ASP A 120 2.44 13.23 -0.95
C ASP A 120 2.77 11.75 -1.03
N MET A 121 1.76 10.90 -0.91
CA MET A 121 1.92 9.45 -0.85
C MET A 121 1.17 8.76 -1.98
N TYR A 122 1.82 7.80 -2.62
CA TYR A 122 1.29 6.97 -3.69
C TYR A 122 1.49 5.49 -3.36
N ASN A 123 0.44 4.69 -3.48
CA ASN A 123 0.51 3.24 -3.33
C ASN A 123 1.26 2.60 -4.50
N ALA A 124 1.61 1.32 -4.38
CA ALA A 124 2.31 0.56 -5.43
C ALA A 124 1.51 0.46 -6.75
N ASP A 125 0.20 0.62 -6.73
CA ASP A 125 -0.66 0.67 -7.91
C ASP A 125 -0.77 2.06 -8.55
N GLY A 126 -0.08 3.07 -8.00
CA GLY A 126 -0.08 4.45 -8.45
C GLY A 126 -1.23 5.30 -7.91
N THR A 127 -2.14 4.74 -7.14
CA THR A 127 -3.20 5.53 -6.50
C THR A 127 -2.65 6.42 -5.40
N GLN A 128 -3.12 7.66 -5.33
CA GLN A 128 -2.75 8.57 -4.25
C GLN A 128 -3.51 8.21 -2.96
N SER A 129 -2.80 8.17 -1.84
CA SER A 129 -3.37 7.91 -0.52
C SER A 129 -3.30 9.15 0.38
N GLU A 130 -4.25 9.23 1.32
CA GLU A 130 -4.40 10.41 2.15
C GLU A 130 -3.29 10.53 3.20
N MET A 131 -2.94 9.43 3.88
CA MET A 131 -1.90 9.38 4.92
C MET A 131 -1.59 7.93 5.32
N CYS A 132 -0.34 7.66 5.68
CA CYS A 132 0.08 6.41 6.31
C CYS A 132 0.86 6.72 7.58
N GLY A 133 0.40 6.19 8.71
CA GLY A 133 1.04 6.39 10.01
C GLY A 133 2.49 5.89 10.07
N ASN A 134 2.79 4.79 9.39
CA ASN A 134 4.15 4.26 9.27
C ASN A 134 5.01 5.17 8.36
N GLY A 135 4.47 5.55 7.20
CA GLY A 135 5.16 6.43 6.25
C GLY A 135 5.50 7.80 6.81
N ILE A 136 4.59 8.43 7.56
CA ILE A 136 4.83 9.77 8.10
C ILE A 136 5.92 9.78 9.20
N ARG A 137 6.08 8.68 9.97
CA ARG A 137 7.20 8.55 10.91
C ARG A 137 8.54 8.54 10.17
N CYS A 138 8.61 7.85 9.04
CA CYS A 138 9.78 7.87 8.18
C CYS A 138 10.05 9.26 7.60
N VAL A 139 9.02 10.02 7.17
CA VAL A 139 9.18 11.42 6.76
C VAL A 139 9.78 12.25 7.90
N GLY A 140 9.26 12.11 9.13
CA GLY A 140 9.78 12.81 10.30
C GLY A 140 11.26 12.53 10.55
N LYS A 141 11.64 11.24 10.55
CA LYS A 141 13.06 10.84 10.67
C LYS A 141 13.90 11.39 9.51
N TYR A 142 13.41 11.30 8.29
CA TYR A 142 14.12 11.78 7.10
C TYR A 142 14.46 13.26 7.20
N VAL A 143 13.47 14.12 7.46
CA VAL A 143 13.67 15.58 7.43
C VAL A 143 14.67 16.03 8.49
N TYR A 144 14.74 15.34 9.63
CA TYR A 144 15.74 15.61 10.66
C TYR A 144 17.12 15.03 10.32
N ASP A 145 17.22 13.72 10.05
CA ASP A 145 18.49 13.01 9.86
C ASP A 145 19.24 13.43 8.60
N TYR A 146 18.53 13.92 7.59
CA TYR A 146 19.13 14.44 6.33
C TYR A 146 19.29 15.98 6.33
N GLY A 147 19.08 16.61 7.48
CA GLY A 147 19.39 18.03 7.70
C GLY A 147 18.48 19.03 6.99
N LEU A 148 17.23 18.64 6.68
CA LEU A 148 16.22 19.59 6.18
C LEU A 148 15.68 20.49 7.30
N THR A 149 15.83 20.06 8.56
CA THR A 149 15.45 20.84 9.74
C THR A 149 16.33 20.47 10.94
N ASP A 150 16.44 21.42 11.90
CA ASP A 150 17.04 21.20 13.21
C ASP A 150 15.98 21.09 14.33
N LYS A 151 14.70 21.29 13.98
CA LYS A 151 13.59 21.18 14.91
C LYS A 151 13.35 19.72 15.32
N THR A 152 13.07 19.49 16.60
CA THR A 152 12.63 18.19 17.13
C THR A 152 11.10 18.05 17.17
N SER A 153 10.38 19.08 16.72
CA SER A 153 8.93 19.06 16.49
C SER A 153 8.63 19.74 15.16
N VAL A 154 7.86 19.06 14.30
CA VAL A 154 7.51 19.56 12.97
C VAL A 154 6.04 19.32 12.66
N SER A 155 5.51 20.10 11.74
CA SER A 155 4.21 19.92 11.12
C SER A 155 4.37 19.39 9.70
N ILE A 156 3.53 18.42 9.31
CA ILE A 156 3.52 17.79 7.97
C ILE A 156 2.13 17.97 7.37
N GLU A 157 2.05 18.65 6.24
CA GLU A 157 0.84 18.71 5.42
C GLU A 157 0.63 17.35 4.73
N THR A 158 -0.57 16.79 4.85
CA THR A 158 -1.03 15.57 4.18
C THR A 158 -2.42 15.80 3.59
N LEU A 159 -2.92 14.90 2.74
CA LEU A 159 -4.31 14.96 2.26
C LEU A 159 -5.33 14.76 3.41
N ALA A 160 -4.93 14.09 4.51
CA ALA A 160 -5.72 13.97 5.73
C ALA A 160 -5.52 15.13 6.73
N GLY A 161 -5.07 16.29 6.24
CA GLY A 161 -4.79 17.48 7.06
C GLY A 161 -3.37 17.53 7.61
N ILE A 162 -3.10 18.54 8.43
CA ILE A 162 -1.78 18.76 9.03
C ILE A 162 -1.59 17.78 10.21
N LYS A 163 -0.46 17.07 10.21
CA LYS A 163 -0.04 16.19 11.29
C LYS A 163 1.16 16.79 12.02
N TYR A 164 1.17 16.67 13.35
CA TYR A 164 2.25 17.15 14.21
C TYR A 164 3.08 15.98 14.70
N LEU A 165 4.39 16.09 14.56
CA LEU A 165 5.36 15.07 14.91
C LEU A 165 6.34 15.62 15.94
N GLU A 166 6.74 14.77 16.90
CA GLU A 166 7.79 15.03 17.87
C GLU A 166 8.85 13.93 17.78
N PHE A 167 10.12 14.29 17.87
CA PHE A 167 11.24 13.38 17.71
C PHE A 167 11.96 13.11 19.02
N THR A 168 12.13 11.84 19.33
CA THR A 168 13.06 11.41 20.37
C THR A 168 14.37 11.02 19.71
N LEU A 169 15.46 11.72 20.06
CA LEU A 169 16.77 11.45 19.51
C LEU A 169 17.41 10.26 20.21
N GLY A 170 18.03 9.38 19.42
CA GLY A 170 18.82 8.25 19.90
C GLY A 170 20.28 8.61 20.18
N ASP A 171 21.07 7.61 20.48
CA ASP A 171 22.53 7.75 20.69
C ASP A 171 23.34 7.57 19.40
N GLU A 172 22.69 7.07 18.34
CA GLU A 172 23.32 6.95 17.03
C GLU A 172 23.55 8.31 16.40
N GLU A 173 24.74 8.50 15.80
CA GLU A 173 25.10 9.73 15.10
C GLU A 173 25.29 9.48 13.60
N LYS A 174 24.80 10.44 12.81
CA LYS A 174 25.07 10.55 11.37
C LYS A 174 25.64 11.92 11.10
N ASN A 175 26.83 12.00 10.51
CA ASN A 175 27.53 13.26 10.21
C ASN A 175 27.73 14.19 11.44
N GLY A 176 28.03 13.62 12.61
CA GLY A 176 28.21 14.36 13.84
C GLY A 176 26.95 14.89 14.50
N ARG A 177 25.78 14.38 14.09
CA ARG A 177 24.46 14.75 14.62
C ARG A 177 23.71 13.49 15.07
N ARG A 178 23.10 13.55 16.27
CA ARG A 178 22.24 12.48 16.77
C ARG A 178 21.07 12.25 15.84
N THR A 179 20.72 10.99 15.60
CA THR A 179 19.60 10.63 14.72
C THR A 179 18.29 10.42 15.50
N VAL A 180 17.17 10.50 14.80
CA VAL A 180 15.86 10.21 15.38
C VAL A 180 15.71 8.72 15.63
N ASN A 181 15.42 8.37 16.89
CA ASN A 181 15.14 6.99 17.32
C ASN A 181 13.63 6.67 17.24
N LEU A 182 12.80 7.56 17.84
CA LEU A 182 11.34 7.40 17.82
C LEU A 182 10.67 8.67 17.28
N VAL A 183 9.54 8.47 16.63
CA VAL A 183 8.67 9.55 16.16
C VAL A 183 7.30 9.39 16.81
N ARG A 184 6.87 10.39 17.55
CA ARG A 184 5.52 10.55 18.08
C ARG A 184 4.68 11.34 17.09
N VAL A 185 3.53 10.81 16.72
CA VAL A 185 2.59 11.42 15.76
C VAL A 185 1.27 11.70 16.47
N ASN A 186 0.77 12.92 16.34
CA ASN A 186 -0.60 13.25 16.69
C ASN A 186 -1.55 12.69 15.64
N MET A 187 -2.28 11.62 16.02
CA MET A 187 -3.22 10.91 15.13
C MET A 187 -4.62 11.54 15.11
N GLY A 188 -4.89 12.52 16.00
CA GLY A 188 -6.19 13.17 16.16
C GLY A 188 -7.12 12.43 17.13
N ALA A 189 -8.36 12.90 17.20
CA ALA A 189 -9.38 12.29 18.04
C ALA A 189 -9.90 10.97 17.47
N PRO A 190 -10.16 9.96 18.31
CA PRO A 190 -10.85 8.76 17.87
C PRO A 190 -12.32 9.07 17.63
N ILE A 191 -12.89 8.54 16.55
CA ILE A 191 -14.31 8.66 16.23
C ILE A 191 -15.01 7.39 16.73
N LEU A 192 -16.02 7.56 17.60
CA LEU A 192 -16.67 6.46 18.30
C LEU A 192 -18.14 6.31 17.92
N THR A 193 -18.75 7.33 17.31
CA THR A 193 -20.14 7.34 16.88
C THR A 193 -20.36 6.29 15.78
N PRO A 194 -21.30 5.34 15.94
CA PRO A 194 -21.48 4.22 15.00
C PRO A 194 -21.70 4.64 13.56
N GLU A 195 -22.41 5.73 13.31
CA GLU A 195 -22.68 6.27 11.98
C GLU A 195 -21.42 6.79 11.28
N GLU A 196 -20.47 7.31 12.05
CA GLU A 196 -19.21 7.87 11.55
C GLU A 196 -18.08 6.83 11.45
N VAL A 197 -18.21 5.67 12.15
CA VAL A 197 -17.23 4.55 12.05
C VAL A 197 -17.21 3.90 10.67
N PRO A 198 -18.19 3.71 9.82
CA PRO A 198 -19.63 3.47 9.88
C PRO A 198 -19.98 2.00 10.22
N VAL A 199 -20.87 1.79 11.16
CA VAL A 199 -21.37 0.47 11.55
C VAL A 199 -22.87 0.48 11.74
N LYS A 200 -23.58 -0.55 11.22
CA LYS A 200 -25.04 -0.68 11.28
C LYS A 200 -25.45 -1.62 12.41
N LEU A 201 -25.51 -1.09 13.62
CA LEU A 201 -25.98 -1.77 14.83
C LEU A 201 -26.92 -0.85 15.59
N PRO A 202 -28.23 -0.79 15.22
CA PRO A 202 -29.18 0.16 15.81
C PRO A 202 -29.33 0.04 17.33
N GLU A 203 -29.08 -1.16 17.88
CA GLU A 203 -29.20 -1.42 19.31
C GLU A 203 -27.94 -1.06 20.11
N ALA A 204 -26.84 -0.70 19.45
CA ALA A 204 -25.59 -0.37 20.13
C ALA A 204 -25.58 1.03 20.79
N GLY A 205 -26.62 1.86 20.54
CA GLY A 205 -26.67 3.24 21.02
C GLY A 205 -25.58 4.11 20.39
N ASN A 206 -24.96 5.01 21.16
CA ASN A 206 -23.98 5.97 20.67
C ASN A 206 -22.54 5.44 20.61
N LEU A 207 -22.31 4.17 20.97
CA LEU A 207 -20.98 3.56 21.03
C LEU A 207 -21.08 2.05 20.86
N VAL A 208 -20.37 1.49 19.91
CA VAL A 208 -20.21 0.02 19.78
C VAL A 208 -19.05 -0.40 20.68
N LYS A 209 -19.38 -0.86 21.89
CA LYS A 209 -18.42 -1.31 22.88
C LYS A 209 -18.84 -2.68 23.41
N ASP A 210 -17.91 -3.65 23.33
CA ASP A 210 -18.11 -5.02 23.82
C ASP A 210 -19.44 -5.63 23.33
N TYR A 211 -19.78 -5.34 22.07
CA TYR A 211 -21.04 -5.73 21.46
C TYR A 211 -20.94 -7.13 20.85
N PRO A 212 -21.88 -8.06 21.17
CA PRO A 212 -21.81 -9.42 20.63
C PRO A 212 -22.22 -9.47 19.15
N ILE A 213 -21.45 -10.15 18.35
CA ILE A 213 -21.78 -10.50 16.95
C ILE A 213 -21.45 -11.96 16.67
N THR A 214 -22.12 -12.55 15.70
CA THR A 214 -21.80 -13.91 15.23
C THR A 214 -21.05 -13.83 13.90
N VAL A 215 -19.83 -14.38 13.87
CA VAL A 215 -19.00 -14.50 12.66
C VAL A 215 -18.52 -15.95 12.56
N ALA A 216 -18.63 -16.57 11.37
CA ALA A 216 -18.26 -17.97 11.16
C ALA A 216 -18.94 -18.97 12.12
N GLY A 217 -20.15 -18.66 12.59
CA GLY A 217 -20.88 -19.50 13.55
C GLY A 217 -20.37 -19.43 15.00
N LYS A 218 -19.39 -18.54 15.29
CA LYS A 218 -18.85 -18.28 16.62
C LYS A 218 -19.22 -16.86 17.08
N GLU A 219 -19.50 -16.71 18.37
CA GLU A 219 -19.73 -15.40 18.98
C GLU A 219 -18.40 -14.69 19.21
N TYR A 220 -18.34 -13.41 18.83
CA TYR A 220 -17.27 -12.48 19.13
C TYR A 220 -17.85 -11.22 19.77
N ARG A 221 -17.06 -10.57 20.60
CA ARG A 221 -17.40 -9.28 21.20
C ARG A 221 -16.54 -8.21 20.55
N ILE A 222 -17.18 -7.17 20.00
CA ILE A 222 -16.51 -6.15 19.21
C ILE A 222 -16.59 -4.77 19.84
N THR A 223 -15.55 -3.98 19.64
CA THR A 223 -15.54 -2.54 19.88
C THR A 223 -15.13 -1.85 18.59
N CYS A 224 -15.93 -0.89 18.12
CA CYS A 224 -15.68 -0.21 16.85
C CYS A 224 -15.14 1.19 17.08
N VAL A 225 -14.07 1.53 16.35
CA VAL A 225 -13.38 2.83 16.41
C VAL A 225 -13.01 3.25 15.00
N SER A 226 -13.10 4.54 14.68
CA SER A 226 -12.52 5.07 13.47
C SER A 226 -11.37 6.03 13.80
N MET A 227 -10.25 5.88 13.10
CA MET A 227 -9.11 6.81 13.12
C MET A 227 -9.00 7.54 11.77
N GLY A 228 -10.16 7.82 11.13
CA GLY A 228 -10.30 8.27 9.75
C GLY A 228 -10.65 7.13 8.78
N ASN A 229 -10.44 5.89 9.21
CA ASN A 229 -10.88 4.66 8.55
C ASN A 229 -11.48 3.70 9.60
N PRO A 230 -12.42 2.80 9.21
CA PRO A 230 -13.15 1.95 10.15
C PRO A 230 -12.30 0.80 10.68
N HIS A 231 -12.35 0.58 11.99
CA HIS A 231 -11.73 -0.52 12.72
C HIS A 231 -12.72 -1.25 13.61
N CYS A 232 -12.60 -2.58 13.64
CA CYS A 232 -13.37 -3.49 14.48
C CYS A 232 -12.40 -4.32 15.33
N VAL A 233 -12.36 -4.04 16.62
CA VAL A 233 -11.45 -4.68 17.57
C VAL A 233 -12.17 -5.78 18.32
N SER A 234 -11.60 -6.99 18.35
CA SER A 234 -12.10 -8.16 19.07
C SER A 234 -11.00 -8.75 19.95
N PHE A 235 -11.31 -9.03 21.22
CA PHE A 235 -10.36 -9.65 22.14
C PHE A 235 -10.36 -11.17 21.99
N VAL A 236 -9.16 -11.76 21.98
CA VAL A 236 -8.92 -13.20 21.86
C VAL A 236 -7.93 -13.67 22.93
N ASP A 237 -7.95 -14.96 23.25
CA ASP A 237 -7.07 -15.52 24.28
C ASP A 237 -5.64 -15.81 23.76
N ASP A 238 -5.51 -16.11 22.46
CA ASP A 238 -4.26 -16.46 21.81
C ASP A 238 -4.26 -15.87 20.40
N VAL A 239 -3.59 -14.74 20.24
CA VAL A 239 -3.54 -14.04 18.94
C VAL A 239 -2.57 -14.67 17.96
N GLU A 240 -1.52 -15.34 18.48
CA GLU A 240 -0.49 -15.94 17.64
C GLU A 240 -1.04 -17.14 16.84
N ASN A 241 -1.90 -17.96 17.48
CA ASN A 241 -2.55 -19.11 16.84
C ASN A 241 -3.96 -18.82 16.32
N PHE A 242 -4.40 -17.56 16.33
CA PHE A 242 -5.71 -17.19 15.82
C PHE A 242 -5.81 -17.44 14.32
N PRO A 243 -6.88 -18.08 13.81
CA PRO A 243 -7.04 -18.42 12.37
C PRO A 243 -7.47 -17.19 11.55
N LEU A 244 -6.58 -16.20 11.47
CA LEU A 244 -6.87 -14.88 10.91
C LEU A 244 -7.26 -14.92 9.42
N GLU A 245 -6.58 -15.73 8.62
CA GLU A 245 -6.89 -15.87 7.18
C GLU A 245 -8.28 -16.46 6.92
N GLU A 246 -8.80 -17.24 7.86
CA GLU A 246 -10.13 -17.85 7.77
C GLU A 246 -11.23 -16.91 8.28
N VAL A 247 -10.96 -16.20 9.37
CA VAL A 247 -11.96 -15.37 10.08
C VAL A 247 -11.93 -13.93 9.59
N GLY A 248 -10.77 -13.36 9.28
CA GLY A 248 -10.59 -11.96 8.88
C GLY A 248 -11.46 -11.53 7.71
N PRO A 249 -11.52 -12.28 6.58
CA PRO A 249 -12.41 -11.94 5.46
C PRO A 249 -13.88 -11.87 5.83
N GLN A 250 -14.32 -12.65 6.82
CA GLN A 250 -15.71 -12.67 7.27
C GLN A 250 -16.05 -11.49 8.17
N PHE A 251 -15.07 -10.95 8.92
CA PHE A 251 -15.20 -9.67 9.61
C PHE A 251 -15.21 -8.52 8.60
N GLU A 252 -14.21 -8.45 7.71
CA GLU A 252 -14.08 -7.40 6.70
C GLU A 252 -15.38 -7.20 5.91
N ASN A 253 -16.00 -8.31 5.48
CA ASN A 253 -17.19 -8.30 4.61
C ASN A 253 -18.50 -8.50 5.39
N ASN A 254 -18.50 -8.36 6.72
CA ASN A 254 -19.72 -8.51 7.50
C ASN A 254 -20.75 -7.43 7.13
N PRO A 255 -22.03 -7.76 6.89
CA PRO A 255 -23.06 -6.81 6.47
C PRO A 255 -23.29 -5.62 7.41
N ILE A 256 -22.88 -5.73 8.68
CA ILE A 256 -22.94 -4.59 9.61
C ILE A 256 -21.97 -3.47 9.25
N PHE A 257 -20.94 -3.74 8.42
CA PHE A 257 -19.96 -2.77 7.93
C PHE A 257 -20.20 -2.44 6.46
N PRO A 258 -20.99 -1.42 6.13
CA PRO A 258 -21.36 -1.10 4.74
C PRO A 258 -20.17 -0.73 3.85
N ASN A 259 -19.10 -0.20 4.44
CA ASN A 259 -17.87 0.19 3.75
C ASN A 259 -16.73 -0.81 3.97
N ARG A 260 -17.06 -2.03 4.44
CA ARG A 260 -16.09 -3.00 4.97
C ARG A 260 -15.31 -2.43 6.16
N VAL A 261 -14.45 -3.20 6.78
CA VAL A 261 -13.75 -2.82 8.01
C VAL A 261 -12.36 -3.44 8.05
N ASN A 262 -11.41 -2.79 8.74
CA ASN A 262 -10.19 -3.44 9.22
C ASN A 262 -10.56 -4.16 10.52
N ALA A 263 -10.15 -5.42 10.67
CA ALA A 263 -10.45 -6.23 11.82
C ALA A 263 -9.19 -6.54 12.63
N GLU A 264 -9.15 -6.08 13.87
CA GLU A 264 -8.05 -6.27 14.79
C GLU A 264 -8.41 -7.34 15.85
N PHE A 265 -7.52 -8.32 16.01
CA PHE A 265 -7.62 -9.36 17.01
C PHE A 265 -6.53 -9.16 18.06
N VAL A 266 -6.93 -9.08 19.34
CA VAL A 266 -6.09 -8.53 20.39
C VAL A 266 -6.01 -9.49 21.58
N GLU A 267 -4.79 -9.90 21.95
CA GLU A 267 -4.46 -10.60 23.18
C GLU A 267 -3.93 -9.60 24.22
N LEU A 268 -4.56 -9.55 25.36
CA LEU A 268 -4.14 -8.71 26.48
C LEU A 268 -3.11 -9.46 27.34
N VAL A 269 -1.92 -8.90 27.45
CA VAL A 269 -0.84 -9.48 28.25
C VAL A 269 -0.76 -8.83 29.63
N SER A 270 -0.93 -7.49 29.68
CA SER A 270 -0.92 -6.70 30.91
C SER A 270 -1.70 -5.40 30.73
N PRO A 271 -1.93 -4.61 31.79
CA PRO A 271 -2.57 -3.29 31.65
C PRO A 271 -1.82 -2.30 30.74
N THR A 272 -0.54 -2.55 30.44
CA THR A 272 0.31 -1.67 29.61
C THR A 272 0.82 -2.34 28.36
N TYR A 273 0.43 -3.61 28.09
CA TYR A 273 0.96 -4.36 26.95
C TYR A 273 -0.09 -5.28 26.34
N ALA A 274 -0.27 -5.17 25.01
CA ALA A 274 -1.14 -6.02 24.23
C ALA A 274 -0.41 -6.54 22.97
N LYS A 275 -0.85 -7.69 22.45
CA LYS A 275 -0.44 -8.22 21.15
C LYS A 275 -1.59 -8.10 20.17
N MET A 276 -1.33 -7.80 18.91
CA MET A 276 -2.34 -7.60 17.89
C MET A 276 -1.94 -8.24 16.56
N ARG A 277 -2.93 -8.87 15.90
CA ARG A 277 -2.89 -9.15 14.46
C ARG A 277 -4.06 -8.46 13.79
N VAL A 278 -3.87 -8.04 12.54
CA VAL A 278 -4.86 -7.26 11.79
C VAL A 278 -5.12 -7.89 10.44
N TRP A 279 -6.40 -7.91 10.07
CA TRP A 279 -6.86 -8.12 8.71
C TRP A 279 -7.29 -6.79 8.13
N GLU A 280 -6.45 -6.21 7.26
CA GLU A 280 -6.74 -4.91 6.65
C GLU A 280 -7.71 -5.02 5.49
N ARG A 281 -8.62 -4.07 5.40
CA ARG A 281 -9.63 -3.94 4.36
C ARG A 281 -9.02 -3.88 2.96
N GLY A 282 -9.27 -4.92 2.16
CA GLY A 282 -8.80 -5.03 0.78
C GLY A 282 -7.36 -5.50 0.61
N THR A 283 -6.63 -5.72 1.72
CA THR A 283 -5.21 -6.11 1.68
C THR A 283 -4.97 -7.47 2.33
N GLY A 284 -5.71 -7.80 3.39
CA GLY A 284 -5.49 -9.01 4.19
C GLY A 284 -4.58 -8.76 5.39
N GLU A 285 -3.90 -9.80 5.89
CA GLU A 285 -2.97 -9.66 7.00
C GLU A 285 -1.75 -8.84 6.59
N THR A 286 -1.40 -7.85 7.42
CA THR A 286 -0.23 -6.99 7.23
C THR A 286 0.68 -7.01 8.45
N LEU A 287 1.95 -6.59 8.25
CA LEU A 287 2.93 -6.56 9.35
C LEU A 287 2.64 -5.47 10.37
N ALA A 288 2.01 -4.36 9.96
CA ALA A 288 1.68 -3.23 10.84
C ALA A 288 0.63 -2.29 10.23
N CYS A 289 -0.45 -2.06 10.99
CA CYS A 289 -1.46 -1.05 10.70
C CYS A 289 -1.45 0.02 11.79
N GLY A 290 -0.97 1.23 11.47
CA GLY A 290 -0.84 2.32 12.46
C GLY A 290 -2.18 2.78 13.03
N THR A 291 -3.19 3.00 12.18
CA THR A 291 -4.55 3.39 12.60
C THR A 291 -5.25 2.25 13.34
N GLY A 292 -5.05 0.99 12.92
CA GLY A 292 -5.57 -0.18 13.62
C GLY A 292 -4.97 -0.34 15.02
N THR A 293 -3.68 -0.02 15.18
CA THR A 293 -3.02 -0.03 16.49
C THR A 293 -3.59 1.06 17.42
N CYS A 294 -3.86 2.27 16.88
CA CYS A 294 -4.53 3.34 17.62
C CYS A 294 -5.95 2.91 18.04
N ALA A 295 -6.72 2.36 17.10
CA ALA A 295 -8.08 1.85 17.39
C ALA A 295 -8.06 0.73 18.43
N THR A 296 -7.08 -0.17 18.37
CA THR A 296 -6.87 -1.23 19.37
C THR A 296 -6.66 -0.66 20.77
N ALA A 297 -5.74 0.30 20.93
CA ALA A 297 -5.48 0.93 22.22
C ALA A 297 -6.74 1.64 22.76
N VAL A 298 -7.42 2.43 21.92
CA VAL A 298 -8.68 3.09 22.29
C VAL A 298 -9.74 2.06 22.73
N ALA A 299 -9.89 0.95 22.01
CA ALA A 299 -10.82 -0.12 22.38
C ALA A 299 -10.44 -0.78 23.72
N CYS A 300 -9.15 -1.03 23.97
CA CYS A 300 -8.67 -1.57 25.25
C CYS A 300 -8.99 -0.63 26.40
N ILE A 301 -8.71 0.67 26.24
CA ILE A 301 -8.98 1.72 27.25
C ILE A 301 -10.48 1.88 27.52
N LEU A 302 -11.30 1.93 26.46
CA LEU A 302 -12.76 2.02 26.58
C LEU A 302 -13.34 0.85 27.37
N ASN A 303 -12.79 -0.35 27.20
CA ASN A 303 -13.22 -1.55 27.91
C ASN A 303 -12.60 -1.68 29.31
N GLY A 304 -11.78 -0.71 29.76
CA GLY A 304 -11.15 -0.73 31.07
C GLY A 304 -10.12 -1.86 31.21
N ARG A 305 -9.52 -2.30 30.11
CA ARG A 305 -8.60 -3.43 30.08
C ARG A 305 -7.13 -3.00 30.15
N THR A 306 -6.83 -1.75 29.80
CA THR A 306 -5.48 -1.17 29.85
C THR A 306 -5.51 0.21 30.46
N GLU A 307 -4.31 0.71 30.80
CA GLU A 307 -4.05 2.11 31.11
C GLU A 307 -4.19 2.99 29.84
N ASP A 308 -4.14 4.32 30.00
CA ASP A 308 -4.26 5.29 28.90
C ASP A 308 -3.04 5.30 27.97
N GLU A 309 -1.95 4.63 28.35
CA GLU A 309 -0.79 4.36 27.51
C GLU A 309 -0.51 2.86 27.46
N VAL A 310 -0.44 2.31 26.26
CA VAL A 310 -0.24 0.87 26.03
C VAL A 310 0.74 0.62 24.89
N THR A 311 1.65 -0.29 25.09
CA THR A 311 2.51 -0.84 24.04
C THR A 311 1.76 -1.96 23.34
N VAL A 312 1.62 -1.85 22.03
CA VAL A 312 0.98 -2.86 21.20
C VAL A 312 2.02 -3.52 20.31
N LYS A 313 2.18 -4.83 20.49
CA LYS A 313 3.04 -5.69 19.66
C LYS A 313 2.27 -6.12 18.40
N LEU A 314 2.85 -5.83 17.25
CA LEU A 314 2.44 -6.29 15.93
C LEU A 314 3.46 -7.29 15.37
N LEU A 315 3.17 -7.89 14.22
CA LEU A 315 4.13 -8.74 13.52
C LEU A 315 5.42 -7.99 13.16
N GLY A 316 5.31 -6.74 12.70
CA GLY A 316 6.44 -5.91 12.29
C GLY A 316 7.22 -5.25 13.45
N GLY A 317 6.69 -5.25 14.68
CA GLY A 317 7.35 -4.61 15.82
C GLY A 317 6.38 -4.04 16.85
N GLU A 318 6.73 -2.96 17.51
CA GLU A 318 5.96 -2.38 18.63
C GLU A 318 5.66 -0.91 18.39
N LEU A 319 4.45 -0.50 18.77
CA LEU A 319 4.02 0.90 18.83
C LEU A 319 3.54 1.20 20.25
N ILE A 320 3.89 2.38 20.75
CA ILE A 320 3.36 2.92 22.00
C ILE A 320 2.22 3.87 21.63
N ILE A 321 1.03 3.57 22.15
CA ILE A 321 -0.17 4.38 21.90
C ILE A 321 -0.62 4.98 23.23
N ARG A 322 -0.80 6.30 23.22
CA ARG A 322 -1.38 7.04 24.35
C ARG A 322 -2.63 7.77 23.89
N TRP A 323 -3.73 7.54 24.59
CA TRP A 323 -4.94 8.34 24.42
C TRP A 323 -4.98 9.40 25.52
N ASP A 324 -4.67 10.65 25.17
CA ASP A 324 -4.89 11.79 26.06
C ASP A 324 -6.39 12.09 26.09
N ARG A 325 -7.02 11.77 27.23
CA ARG A 325 -8.47 11.85 27.35
C ARG A 325 -8.95 13.28 27.59
N ASP A 326 -8.10 14.13 28.14
CA ASP A 326 -8.43 15.53 28.42
C ASP A 326 -8.45 16.34 27.11
N GLU A 327 -7.47 16.10 26.24
CA GLU A 327 -7.39 16.71 24.91
C GLU A 327 -8.20 15.93 23.86
N ASN A 328 -8.60 14.70 24.17
CA ASN A 328 -9.20 13.73 23.26
C ASN A 328 -8.33 13.47 22.03
N ILE A 329 -7.03 13.29 22.22
CA ILE A 329 -6.06 13.03 21.16
C ILE A 329 -5.37 11.70 21.37
N VAL A 330 -5.27 10.92 20.29
CA VAL A 330 -4.47 9.67 20.26
C VAL A 330 -3.09 10.01 19.71
N TYR A 331 -2.07 9.66 20.46
CA TYR A 331 -0.67 9.78 20.06
C TYR A 331 -0.11 8.38 19.76
N MET A 332 0.57 8.26 18.64
CA MET A 332 1.25 7.03 18.22
C MET A 332 2.76 7.28 18.18
N THR A 333 3.52 6.53 18.96
CA THR A 333 4.98 6.60 18.99
C THR A 333 5.58 5.30 18.49
N GLY A 334 6.52 5.39 17.57
CA GLY A 334 7.20 4.21 17.05
C GLY A 334 8.47 4.53 16.27
N PRO A 335 9.25 3.50 15.93
CA PRO A 335 10.47 3.65 15.16
C PRO A 335 10.19 3.95 13.69
N ALA A 336 11.24 4.42 13.03
CA ALA A 336 11.38 4.50 11.59
C ALA A 336 12.84 4.19 11.24
N LYS A 337 13.09 3.46 10.15
CA LYS A 337 14.43 3.04 9.78
C LYS A 337 14.75 3.34 8.33
N VAL A 338 15.96 3.83 8.10
CA VAL A 338 16.57 3.89 6.77
C VAL A 338 17.08 2.49 6.44
N VAL A 339 16.71 1.97 5.27
CA VAL A 339 17.21 0.70 4.76
C VAL A 339 18.46 0.96 3.91
N PHE A 340 18.35 1.85 2.90
CA PHE A 340 19.47 2.30 2.08
C PHE A 340 19.13 3.57 1.30
N ASP A 341 20.15 4.29 0.86
CA ASP A 341 20.08 5.37 -0.13
C ASP A 341 20.49 4.83 -1.50
N GLY A 342 19.90 5.32 -2.59
CA GLY A 342 20.19 4.87 -3.93
C GLY A 342 19.86 5.88 -5.02
N GLU A 343 20.18 5.51 -6.24
CA GLU A 343 19.85 6.24 -7.47
C GLU A 343 19.16 5.28 -8.44
N ILE A 344 18.18 5.78 -9.18
CA ILE A 344 17.49 5.04 -10.24
C ILE A 344 17.35 5.93 -11.47
N GLU A 345 17.50 5.35 -12.67
CA GLU A 345 17.20 6.02 -13.94
C GLU A 345 15.69 5.95 -14.20
N VAL A 346 15.05 7.10 -14.38
CA VAL A 346 13.60 7.25 -14.58
C VAL A 346 13.26 7.99 -15.85
#